data_dc7b9d89d02fe8439eafb3243389f464
#
_entry.id   dc7b9d89d02fe8439eafb3243389f464
#
_cell.length_a   1.000
_cell.length_b   1.000
_cell.length_c   1.000
_cell.angle_alpha   90.00
_cell.angle_beta   90.00
_cell.angle_gamma   90.00
#
_symmetry.space_group_name_H-M   'P 1'
#
loop_
_entity.id
_entity.type
_entity.pdbx_description
1 polymer ?
#
loop_
_entity_poly.entity_id
_entity_poly.type
_entity_poly.pdbx_seq_one_letter_code
_entity_poly.pdbx_strand_id
1 'polypeptide(L)'
;MRKIEKPSPTESPLLFEFDPKPAEEMLTALGGLPLVVQAFRSLGLPGSVKQHLVVKERQRGYDEATFVESFVLLNAAGGECLDDFERLRADPGLGQLIGHEVPSPEAARKFLYAFHEEERIEQAKQQRLPDQIAYIPSESEALEGLGKVNQDLIQRLGERCPEQKIATVDQDTTIIESRKQEALYTYEGPRGYQPMLAVWAEMDAVLADEFRDGNVPALMAPLTVAKAAFAALPKTVTTYYYRGDAACHEKELLHWLSNERRAEGPQGCIGFAISVRMSEALREAILEVPEKEWKAYGEPEPGMDRECAEVVFVSNQQAEPKGSKPLRYIAIRLRQRQGGLFADGSSVRHFAVLSNIWDWEPVKLIEWHREKAGTIERVHDVMKNDLAAGVLPSKYFGANAAWLRLAVIAYNVLTALKRLALPADLLTARPKRLRFLIFHMPGRLVHHARQLSLRLGTAIEGLAMCLDAVRSLPLPS
;
A
#
# COMPACT_ATOMS: atom_id res chain seq x y z
N MET A 1 -24.94 47.33 5.26
CA MET A 1 -23.57 46.96 4.81
C MET A 1 -22.62 48.03 5.27
N ARG A 2 -21.77 47.77 6.27
CA ARG A 2 -20.67 48.70 6.62
C ARG A 2 -19.67 48.67 5.46
N LYS A 3 -19.28 49.82 4.94
CA LYS A 3 -18.16 49.93 3.98
C LYS A 3 -16.91 49.50 4.71
N ILE A 4 -16.28 48.45 4.21
CA ILE A 4 -14.93 48.03 4.63
C ILE A 4 -14.00 49.15 4.09
N GLU A 5 -13.41 49.93 4.95
CA GLU A 5 -12.37 50.89 4.58
C GLU A 5 -11.15 50.07 4.15
N LYS A 6 -10.66 50.33 2.94
CA LYS A 6 -9.45 49.65 2.45
C LYS A 6 -8.25 50.25 3.20
N PRO A 7 -7.37 49.41 3.78
CA PRO A 7 -6.13 49.90 4.36
C PRO A 7 -5.29 50.63 3.30
N SER A 8 -4.51 51.62 3.75
CA SER A 8 -3.68 52.37 2.81
C SER A 8 -2.61 51.43 2.21
N PRO A 9 -2.24 51.59 0.93
CA PRO A 9 -1.26 50.75 0.26
C PRO A 9 0.14 50.77 0.92
N THR A 10 0.39 51.69 1.81
CA THR A 10 1.64 51.86 2.58
C THR A 10 1.67 51.05 3.87
N GLU A 11 0.52 50.55 4.36
CA GLU A 11 0.42 49.85 5.66
C GLU A 11 0.27 48.36 5.49
N SER A 12 -0.41 47.88 4.44
CA SER A 12 -0.50 46.44 4.13
C SER A 12 -0.79 46.22 2.65
N PRO A 13 -0.10 45.28 1.98
CA PRO A 13 -0.42 44.87 0.63
C PRO A 13 -1.75 44.06 0.54
N LEU A 14 -2.33 43.69 1.70
CA LEU A 14 -3.56 42.90 1.77
C LEU A 14 -4.75 43.84 1.99
N LEU A 15 -5.93 43.44 1.50
CA LEU A 15 -7.19 44.19 1.64
C LEU A 15 -7.89 43.92 3.00
N PHE A 16 -7.23 43.21 3.92
CA PHE A 16 -7.75 42.88 5.24
C PHE A 16 -6.61 42.81 6.25
N GLU A 17 -6.95 42.81 7.52
CA GLU A 17 -6.07 42.63 8.66
C GLU A 17 -6.40 41.32 9.36
N PHE A 18 -5.40 40.68 9.99
CA PHE A 18 -5.61 39.55 10.86
C PHE A 18 -6.11 40.04 12.22
N ASP A 19 -7.32 39.61 12.59
CA ASP A 19 -7.82 39.81 13.95
C ASP A 19 -7.21 38.72 14.86
N PRO A 20 -6.46 39.05 15.92
CA PRO A 20 -5.89 38.06 16.83
C PRO A 20 -6.94 37.33 17.69
N LYS A 21 -8.19 37.80 17.67
CA LYS A 21 -9.26 37.15 18.42
C LYS A 21 -9.73 35.91 17.73
N PRO A 22 -9.83 34.74 18.45
CA PRO A 22 -10.41 33.54 17.88
C PRO A 22 -11.88 33.79 17.51
N ALA A 23 -12.37 33.07 16.50
CA ALA A 23 -13.80 33.07 16.15
C ALA A 23 -14.62 32.53 17.33
N GLU A 24 -15.76 33.16 17.62
CA GLU A 24 -16.67 32.72 18.69
C GLU A 24 -17.41 31.42 18.30
N GLU A 25 -17.55 31.19 16.99
CA GLU A 25 -18.21 30.01 16.48
C GLU A 25 -17.27 28.78 16.52
N MET A 26 -17.85 27.61 16.75
CA MET A 26 -17.12 26.34 16.66
C MET A 26 -16.91 25.99 15.20
N LEU A 27 -15.69 26.18 14.73
CA LEU A 27 -15.27 25.93 13.35
C LEU A 27 -14.38 24.68 13.28
N THR A 28 -14.38 24.04 12.13
CA THR A 28 -13.41 23.02 11.75
C THR A 28 -12.83 23.33 10.38
N ALA A 29 -11.54 23.11 10.19
CA ALA A 29 -10.90 23.14 8.87
C ALA A 29 -11.00 21.78 8.17
N LEU A 30 -11.50 20.74 8.85
CA LEU A 30 -11.42 19.32 8.49
C LEU A 30 -12.83 18.69 8.35
N GLY A 31 -13.80 19.47 7.86
CA GLY A 31 -15.21 19.06 7.81
C GLY A 31 -15.50 17.81 6.97
N GLY A 32 -14.61 17.41 6.08
CA GLY A 32 -14.75 16.16 5.31
C GLY A 32 -14.10 14.92 5.93
N LEU A 33 -13.23 15.06 6.95
CA LEU A 33 -12.58 13.91 7.60
C LEU A 33 -13.56 12.94 8.30
N PRO A 34 -14.72 13.35 8.83
CA PRO A 34 -15.70 12.42 9.36
C PRO A 34 -16.15 11.32 8.38
N LEU A 35 -16.01 11.54 7.06
CA LEU A 35 -16.27 10.50 6.06
C LEU A 35 -15.28 9.33 6.17
N VAL A 36 -14.02 9.62 6.50
CA VAL A 36 -12.99 8.59 6.70
C VAL A 36 -13.32 7.77 7.96
N VAL A 37 -13.74 8.44 9.03
CA VAL A 37 -14.22 7.78 10.26
C VAL A 37 -15.44 6.92 9.99
N GLN A 38 -16.39 7.44 9.23
CA GLN A 38 -17.58 6.68 8.86
C GLN A 38 -17.23 5.44 8.02
N ALA A 39 -16.30 5.55 7.06
CA ALA A 39 -15.81 4.40 6.29
C ALA A 39 -15.14 3.37 7.21
N PHE A 40 -14.25 3.80 8.09
CA PHE A 40 -13.58 2.96 9.08
C PHE A 40 -14.57 2.19 9.95
N ARG A 41 -15.55 2.90 10.53
CA ARG A 41 -16.56 2.31 11.42
C ARG A 41 -17.58 1.45 10.69
N SER A 42 -18.05 1.87 9.51
CA SER A 42 -19.01 1.11 8.71
C SER A 42 -18.46 -0.22 8.20
N LEU A 43 -17.13 -0.32 8.08
CA LEU A 43 -16.42 -1.57 7.82
C LEU A 43 -16.21 -2.41 9.10
N GLY A 44 -16.75 -1.98 10.26
CA GLY A 44 -16.65 -2.69 11.53
C GLY A 44 -15.22 -2.78 12.09
N LEU A 45 -14.31 -1.88 11.68
CA LEU A 45 -12.91 -1.93 12.11
C LEU A 45 -12.71 -1.72 13.61
N PRO A 46 -13.52 -0.91 14.35
CA PRO A 46 -13.39 -0.84 15.80
C PRO A 46 -13.55 -2.22 16.47
N GLY A 47 -14.50 -3.04 16.00
CA GLY A 47 -14.69 -4.41 16.47
C GLY A 47 -13.51 -5.33 16.13
N SER A 48 -12.98 -5.23 14.90
CA SER A 48 -11.80 -5.97 14.47
C SER A 48 -10.55 -5.62 15.30
N VAL A 49 -10.33 -4.32 15.53
CA VAL A 49 -9.22 -3.87 16.40
C VAL A 49 -9.36 -4.45 17.79
N LYS A 50 -10.55 -4.35 18.40
CA LYS A 50 -10.81 -4.90 19.75
C LYS A 50 -10.60 -6.42 19.82
N GLN A 51 -10.86 -7.14 18.72
CA GLN A 51 -10.70 -8.58 18.65
C GLN A 51 -9.24 -9.01 18.50
N HIS A 52 -8.47 -8.28 17.71
CA HIS A 52 -7.15 -8.73 17.27
C HIS A 52 -5.97 -7.96 17.88
N LEU A 53 -6.19 -6.76 18.42
CA LEU A 53 -5.12 -5.91 18.89
C LEU A 53 -5.18 -5.73 20.41
N VAL A 54 -4.19 -6.24 21.09
CA VAL A 54 -3.97 -6.00 22.52
C VAL A 54 -2.55 -5.43 22.70
N VAL A 55 -2.48 -4.15 23.03
CA VAL A 55 -1.21 -3.43 23.21
C VAL A 55 -1.01 -3.04 24.66
N LYS A 56 -2.09 -2.91 25.44
CA LYS A 56 -2.07 -2.43 26.80
C LYS A 56 -2.43 -3.54 27.79
N GLU A 57 -1.62 -3.64 28.84
CA GLU A 57 -1.94 -4.47 30.00
C GLU A 57 -3.08 -3.89 30.87
N ARG A 58 -3.28 -2.59 30.85
CA ARG A 58 -4.28 -1.87 31.65
C ARG A 58 -5.12 -0.95 30.78
N GLN A 59 -6.44 -1.09 30.86
CA GLN A 59 -7.41 -0.23 30.17
C GLN A 59 -7.50 1.16 30.83
N ARG A 60 -6.51 2.02 30.57
CA ARG A 60 -6.53 3.44 30.96
C ARG A 60 -6.25 4.33 29.75
N GLY A 61 -7.01 5.43 29.62
CA GLY A 61 -6.92 6.36 28.50
C GLY A 61 -7.62 5.84 27.25
N TYR A 62 -7.12 6.21 26.06
CA TYR A 62 -7.69 5.81 24.78
C TYR A 62 -7.55 4.28 24.58
N ASP A 63 -8.57 3.65 24.00
CA ASP A 63 -8.47 2.26 23.57
C ASP A 63 -7.69 2.12 22.26
N GLU A 64 -7.37 0.89 21.86
CA GLU A 64 -6.62 0.59 20.66
C GLU A 64 -7.36 1.04 19.39
N ALA A 65 -8.69 0.93 19.36
CA ALA A 65 -9.50 1.34 18.21
C ALA A 65 -9.40 2.86 17.98
N THR A 66 -9.43 3.64 19.07
CA THR A 66 -9.22 5.10 19.03
C THR A 66 -7.84 5.46 18.47
N PHE A 67 -6.79 4.72 18.85
CA PHE A 67 -5.46 4.95 18.29
C PHE A 67 -5.41 4.63 16.80
N VAL A 68 -5.88 3.44 16.38
CA VAL A 68 -5.87 3.05 14.96
C VAL A 68 -6.68 4.03 14.12
N GLU A 69 -7.90 4.41 14.55
CA GLU A 69 -8.72 5.42 13.87
C GLU A 69 -8.00 6.77 13.78
N SER A 70 -7.32 7.20 14.85
CA SER A 70 -6.59 8.46 14.88
C SER A 70 -5.37 8.46 13.95
N PHE A 71 -4.66 7.36 13.81
CA PHE A 71 -3.59 7.21 12.81
C PHE A 71 -4.12 7.23 11.38
N VAL A 72 -5.27 6.58 11.13
CA VAL A 72 -5.96 6.66 9.82
C VAL A 72 -6.34 8.11 9.51
N LEU A 73 -6.86 8.85 10.49
CA LEU A 73 -7.17 10.27 10.34
C LEU A 73 -5.92 11.12 10.09
N LEU A 74 -4.82 10.88 10.83
CA LEU A 74 -3.56 11.57 10.62
C LEU A 74 -3.09 11.44 9.18
N ASN A 75 -3.04 10.20 8.67
CA ASN A 75 -2.65 9.92 7.29
C ASN A 75 -3.62 10.55 6.28
N ALA A 76 -4.93 10.44 6.50
CA ALA A 76 -5.94 11.04 5.62
C ALA A 76 -5.84 12.57 5.59
N ALA A 77 -5.58 13.21 6.72
CA ALA A 77 -5.38 14.65 6.83
C ALA A 77 -4.05 15.13 6.21
N GLY A 78 -3.09 14.24 6.00
CA GLY A 78 -1.78 14.56 5.44
C GLY A 78 -0.72 14.89 6.49
N GLY A 79 -0.89 14.39 7.71
CA GLY A 79 0.17 14.43 8.72
C GLY A 79 1.33 13.52 8.32
N GLU A 80 2.54 13.98 8.54
CA GLU A 80 3.79 13.29 8.13
C GLU A 80 4.62 12.81 9.32
N CYS A 81 4.26 13.27 10.53
CA CYS A 81 4.95 12.90 11.76
C CYS A 81 4.01 12.85 12.96
N LEU A 82 4.50 12.33 14.08
CA LEU A 82 3.70 12.23 15.31
C LEU A 82 3.27 13.60 15.86
N ASP A 83 4.10 14.62 15.68
CA ASP A 83 3.79 15.96 16.19
C ASP A 83 2.58 16.60 15.48
N ASP A 84 2.24 16.13 14.27
CA ASP A 84 1.06 16.57 13.53
C ASP A 84 -0.26 16.17 14.19
N PHE A 85 -0.25 15.25 15.16
CA PHE A 85 -1.41 15.02 16.01
C PHE A 85 -1.87 16.28 16.77
N GLU A 86 -0.94 17.18 17.11
CA GLU A 86 -1.33 18.46 17.77
C GLU A 86 -2.21 19.32 16.86
N ARG A 87 -2.02 19.28 15.54
CA ARG A 87 -2.87 20.02 14.61
C ARG A 87 -4.29 19.45 14.54
N LEU A 88 -4.43 18.10 14.59
CA LEU A 88 -5.74 17.46 14.65
C LEU A 88 -6.45 17.78 15.98
N ARG A 89 -5.70 17.79 17.10
CA ARG A 89 -6.20 18.12 18.42
C ARG A 89 -6.60 19.59 18.55
N ALA A 90 -5.87 20.47 17.89
CA ALA A 90 -6.13 21.90 17.90
C ALA A 90 -7.39 22.30 17.10
N ASP A 91 -7.95 21.40 16.26
CA ASP A 91 -9.21 21.67 15.57
C ASP A 91 -10.39 21.47 16.55
N PRO A 92 -11.09 22.56 16.96
CA PRO A 92 -12.09 22.49 18.01
C PRO A 92 -13.34 21.69 17.63
N GLY A 93 -13.61 21.55 16.32
CA GLY A 93 -14.77 20.83 15.82
C GLY A 93 -14.54 19.36 15.60
N LEU A 94 -13.30 18.95 15.30
CA LEU A 94 -12.99 17.58 14.89
C LEU A 94 -13.38 16.57 15.97
N GLY A 95 -12.92 16.75 17.21
CA GLY A 95 -13.21 15.83 18.31
C GLY A 95 -14.71 15.60 18.54
N GLN A 96 -15.54 16.66 18.39
CA GLN A 96 -16.99 16.52 18.48
C GLN A 96 -17.59 15.76 17.30
N LEU A 97 -17.07 15.96 16.10
CA LEU A 97 -17.55 15.29 14.90
C LEU A 97 -17.24 13.80 14.91
N ILE A 98 -16.07 13.41 15.42
CA ILE A 98 -15.65 12.01 15.49
C ILE A 98 -16.07 11.30 16.78
N GLY A 99 -16.49 12.06 17.82
CA GLY A 99 -17.01 11.54 19.07
C GLY A 99 -15.95 11.13 20.11
N HIS A 100 -14.69 11.49 19.91
CA HIS A 100 -13.60 11.31 20.89
C HIS A 100 -12.50 12.35 20.69
N GLU A 101 -11.66 12.52 21.70
CA GLU A 101 -10.45 13.33 21.57
C GLU A 101 -9.36 12.57 20.80
N VAL A 102 -8.61 13.30 19.97
CA VAL A 102 -7.44 12.76 19.27
C VAL A 102 -6.29 12.58 20.27
N PRO A 103 -5.56 11.44 20.26
CA PRO A 103 -4.42 11.22 21.14
C PRO A 103 -3.32 12.28 21.00
N SER A 104 -2.60 12.56 22.08
CA SER A 104 -1.42 13.43 22.01
C SER A 104 -0.26 12.73 21.26
N PRO A 105 0.71 13.48 20.71
CA PRO A 105 1.92 12.91 20.10
C PRO A 105 2.64 11.93 21.00
N GLU A 106 2.72 12.23 22.30
CA GLU A 106 3.37 11.36 23.28
C GLU A 106 2.58 10.07 23.53
N ALA A 107 1.24 10.14 23.56
CA ALA A 107 0.40 8.95 23.67
C ALA A 107 0.50 8.07 22.42
N ALA A 108 0.51 8.68 21.23
CA ALA A 108 0.70 7.99 19.95
C ALA A 108 2.10 7.35 19.85
N ARG A 109 3.13 8.03 20.33
CA ARG A 109 4.50 7.51 20.39
C ARG A 109 4.58 6.27 21.29
N LYS A 110 4.01 6.31 22.48
CA LYS A 110 3.95 5.17 23.41
C LYS A 110 3.19 4.00 22.81
N PHE A 111 2.10 4.27 22.11
CA PHE A 111 1.35 3.24 21.39
C PHE A 111 2.23 2.53 20.34
N LEU A 112 2.97 3.27 19.50
CA LEU A 112 3.87 2.67 18.52
C LEU A 112 5.03 1.89 19.17
N TYR A 113 5.59 2.38 20.28
CA TYR A 113 6.72 1.72 20.95
C TYR A 113 6.34 0.35 21.50
N ALA A 114 5.09 0.11 21.85
CA ALA A 114 4.60 -1.16 22.35
C ALA A 114 4.60 -2.29 21.29
N PHE A 115 4.82 -1.97 20.02
CA PHE A 115 4.99 -2.98 18.96
C PHE A 115 6.42 -3.48 18.81
N HIS A 116 7.37 -2.90 19.54
CA HIS A 116 8.78 -3.27 19.44
C HIS A 116 9.15 -4.25 20.54
N GLU A 117 9.66 -5.42 20.15
CA GLU A 117 10.15 -6.47 21.02
C GLU A 117 11.59 -6.80 20.61
N GLU A 118 12.59 -6.32 21.39
CA GLU A 118 14.01 -6.53 21.10
C GLU A 118 14.38 -8.02 21.08
N GLU A 119 13.73 -8.83 21.93
CA GLU A 119 13.95 -10.27 22.02
C GLU A 119 13.74 -10.99 20.69
N ARG A 120 12.73 -10.58 19.91
CA ARG A 120 12.46 -11.18 18.59
C ARG A 120 13.56 -10.87 17.58
N ILE A 121 14.10 -9.66 17.65
CA ILE A 121 15.23 -9.25 16.81
C ILE A 121 16.46 -10.08 17.15
N GLU A 122 16.77 -10.22 18.43
CA GLU A 122 17.93 -11.00 18.88
C GLU A 122 17.76 -12.50 18.57
N GLN A 123 16.56 -13.05 18.69
CA GLN A 123 16.26 -14.43 18.27
C GLN A 123 16.49 -14.62 16.76
N ALA A 124 16.00 -13.71 15.93
CA ALA A 124 16.22 -13.78 14.49
C ALA A 124 17.71 -13.69 14.12
N LYS A 125 18.47 -12.83 14.81
CA LYS A 125 19.93 -12.76 14.64
C LYS A 125 20.64 -14.07 15.01
N GLN A 126 20.19 -14.75 16.05
CA GLN A 126 20.78 -16.02 16.51
C GLN A 126 20.41 -17.20 15.59
N GLN A 127 19.21 -17.18 15.00
CA GLN A 127 18.69 -18.25 14.14
C GLN A 127 19.19 -18.17 12.69
N ARG A 128 19.81 -17.05 12.30
CA ARG A 128 20.35 -16.91 10.93
C ARG A 128 21.46 -17.93 10.66
N LEU A 129 21.57 -18.35 9.41
CA LEU A 129 22.67 -19.24 8.99
C LEU A 129 24.03 -18.51 9.12
N PRO A 130 25.15 -19.23 9.35
CA PRO A 130 26.46 -18.62 9.59
C PRO A 130 26.97 -17.73 8.45
N ASP A 131 26.56 -18.00 7.21
CA ASP A 131 26.90 -17.25 5.99
C ASP A 131 25.90 -16.13 5.65
N GLN A 132 24.79 -16.03 6.38
CA GLN A 132 23.78 -14.99 6.19
C GLN A 132 24.05 -13.79 7.11
N ILE A 133 24.02 -12.59 6.54
CA ILE A 133 24.10 -11.31 7.27
C ILE A 133 22.71 -10.81 7.61
N ALA A 134 21.75 -10.98 6.67
CA ALA A 134 20.38 -10.52 6.80
C ALA A 134 19.50 -11.52 7.55
N TYR A 135 18.49 -10.99 8.23
CA TYR A 135 17.45 -11.76 8.92
C TYR A 135 16.13 -10.97 8.89
N ILE A 136 15.02 -11.67 9.04
CA ILE A 136 13.69 -11.07 9.17
C ILE A 136 13.17 -11.48 10.55
N PRO A 137 12.98 -10.53 11.50
CA PRO A 137 12.39 -10.84 12.79
C PRO A 137 10.94 -11.31 12.64
N SER A 138 10.52 -12.27 13.46
CA SER A 138 9.10 -12.59 13.59
C SER A 138 8.32 -11.38 14.12
N GLU A 139 7.10 -11.19 13.64
CA GLU A 139 6.23 -10.11 14.11
C GLU A 139 5.85 -10.30 15.59
N SER A 140 5.68 -9.19 16.32
CA SER A 140 5.05 -9.21 17.64
C SER A 140 3.56 -9.56 17.52
N GLU A 141 2.96 -10.11 18.57
CA GLU A 141 1.53 -10.42 18.58
C GLU A 141 0.66 -9.19 18.26
N ALA A 142 1.08 -8.03 18.73
CA ALA A 142 0.42 -6.76 18.40
C ALA A 142 0.53 -6.42 16.91
N LEU A 143 1.69 -6.62 16.29
CA LEU A 143 1.88 -6.35 14.86
C LEU A 143 1.10 -7.34 13.99
N GLU A 144 1.10 -8.63 14.34
CA GLU A 144 0.23 -9.64 13.73
C GLU A 144 -1.25 -9.25 13.87
N GLY A 145 -1.65 -8.72 15.04
CA GLY A 145 -2.99 -8.21 15.29
C GLY A 145 -3.40 -7.11 14.32
N LEU A 146 -2.53 -6.12 14.06
CA LEU A 146 -2.78 -5.11 13.02
C LEU A 146 -2.88 -5.73 11.63
N GLY A 147 -2.09 -6.76 11.33
CA GLY A 147 -2.20 -7.52 10.08
C GLY A 147 -3.58 -8.16 9.91
N LYS A 148 -4.14 -8.75 10.97
CA LYS A 148 -5.50 -9.31 10.98
C LYS A 148 -6.58 -8.23 10.81
N VAL A 149 -6.39 -7.04 11.39
CA VAL A 149 -7.29 -5.90 11.16
C VAL A 149 -7.29 -5.50 9.68
N ASN A 150 -6.12 -5.45 9.02
CA ASN A 150 -6.05 -5.21 7.58
C ASN A 150 -6.73 -6.33 6.78
N GLN A 151 -6.53 -7.59 7.14
CA GLN A 151 -7.17 -8.74 6.52
C GLN A 151 -8.71 -8.64 6.61
N ASP A 152 -9.26 -8.34 7.78
CA ASP A 152 -10.71 -8.14 7.98
C ASP A 152 -11.24 -6.99 7.11
N LEU A 153 -10.49 -5.88 7.01
CA LEU A 153 -10.83 -4.76 6.14
C LEU A 153 -10.97 -5.21 4.68
N ILE A 154 -9.98 -5.93 4.16
CA ILE A 154 -9.96 -6.44 2.78
C ILE A 154 -11.12 -7.40 2.53
N GLN A 155 -11.38 -8.34 3.44
CA GLN A 155 -12.47 -9.28 3.33
C GLN A 155 -13.82 -8.57 3.27
N ARG A 156 -14.07 -7.63 4.19
CA ARG A 156 -15.31 -6.84 4.24
C ARG A 156 -15.49 -5.91 3.05
N LEU A 157 -14.40 -5.34 2.53
CA LEU A 157 -14.44 -4.56 1.29
C LEU A 157 -14.82 -5.46 0.12
N GLY A 158 -14.18 -6.62 -0.02
CA GLY A 158 -14.50 -7.57 -1.10
C GLY A 158 -15.91 -8.14 -1.03
N GLU A 159 -16.45 -8.38 0.17
CA GLU A 159 -17.85 -8.80 0.37
C GLU A 159 -18.84 -7.74 -0.13
N ARG A 160 -18.46 -6.45 -0.10
CA ARG A 160 -19.26 -5.33 -0.63
C ARG A 160 -19.06 -5.07 -2.13
N CYS A 161 -18.09 -5.75 -2.74
CA CYS A 161 -17.82 -5.74 -4.17
C CYS A 161 -17.89 -7.18 -4.73
N PRO A 162 -19.03 -7.88 -4.59
CA PRO A 162 -19.15 -9.31 -4.90
C PRO A 162 -19.00 -9.62 -6.39
N GLU A 163 -19.10 -8.63 -7.26
CA GLU A 163 -18.82 -8.72 -8.70
C GLU A 163 -17.35 -8.95 -9.02
N GLN A 164 -16.43 -8.55 -8.12
CA GLN A 164 -15.01 -8.74 -8.30
C GLN A 164 -14.62 -10.19 -8.00
N LYS A 165 -14.47 -11.00 -9.07
CA LYS A 165 -14.15 -12.43 -9.00
C LYS A 165 -12.69 -12.76 -9.20
N ILE A 166 -11.92 -11.82 -9.73
CA ILE A 166 -10.51 -11.98 -10.07
C ILE A 166 -9.65 -11.26 -9.04
N ALA A 167 -8.59 -11.92 -8.58
CA ALA A 167 -7.54 -11.26 -7.84
C ALA A 167 -6.19 -11.52 -8.49
N THR A 168 -5.58 -10.46 -9.00
CA THR A 168 -4.17 -10.40 -9.38
C THR A 168 -3.38 -9.83 -8.21
N VAL A 169 -2.51 -10.66 -7.63
CA VAL A 169 -1.61 -10.25 -6.54
C VAL A 169 -0.31 -9.76 -7.15
N ASP A 170 -0.04 -8.45 -7.04
CA ASP A 170 1.25 -7.85 -7.38
C ASP A 170 2.11 -7.76 -6.14
N GLN A 171 3.31 -8.34 -6.19
CA GLN A 171 4.24 -8.32 -5.05
C GLN A 171 5.55 -7.65 -5.44
N ASP A 172 6.03 -6.77 -4.54
CA ASP A 172 7.28 -6.04 -4.73
C ASP A 172 7.83 -5.48 -3.42
N THR A 173 9.11 -5.13 -3.41
CA THR A 173 9.75 -4.38 -2.33
C THR A 173 9.91 -2.92 -2.69
N THR A 174 10.05 -2.08 -1.66
CA THR A 174 10.38 -0.68 -1.87
C THR A 174 11.38 -0.20 -0.83
N ILE A 175 12.32 0.66 -1.21
CA ILE A 175 13.28 1.24 -0.27
C ILE A 175 12.67 2.48 0.38
N ILE A 176 12.75 2.54 1.71
CA ILE A 176 12.45 3.72 2.51
C ILE A 176 13.77 4.18 3.13
N GLU A 177 14.33 5.26 2.60
CA GLU A 177 15.57 5.82 3.11
C GLU A 177 15.41 6.34 4.54
N SER A 178 16.44 6.16 5.35
CA SER A 178 16.47 6.64 6.72
C SER A 178 17.87 7.07 7.12
N ARG A 179 18.00 8.26 7.72
CA ARG A 179 19.26 8.77 8.25
C ARG A 179 19.56 8.32 9.68
N LYS A 180 18.71 7.46 10.24
CA LYS A 180 18.88 6.94 11.61
C LYS A 180 20.04 5.95 11.66
N GLN A 181 20.74 5.91 12.78
CA GLN A 181 21.91 5.04 12.95
C GLN A 181 21.56 3.56 12.93
N GLU A 182 20.37 3.22 13.39
CA GLU A 182 19.85 1.86 13.46
C GLU A 182 19.43 1.32 12.07
N ALA A 183 19.18 2.18 11.10
CA ALA A 183 18.86 1.77 9.72
C ALA A 183 20.10 1.16 9.05
N LEU A 184 19.91 0.03 8.37
CA LEU A 184 20.98 -0.69 7.70
C LEU A 184 21.13 -0.25 6.24
N TYR A 185 22.29 -0.51 5.65
CA TYR A 185 22.55 -0.16 4.25
C TYR A 185 21.73 -1.03 3.31
N THR A 186 21.05 -0.39 2.37
CA THR A 186 20.32 -1.05 1.28
C THR A 186 21.28 -1.44 0.16
N TYR A 187 20.81 -2.27 -0.76
CA TYR A 187 21.61 -2.64 -1.94
C TYR A 187 21.88 -1.45 -2.89
N GLU A 188 21.14 -0.36 -2.79
CA GLU A 188 21.34 0.88 -3.55
C GLU A 188 22.39 1.81 -2.90
N GLY A 189 22.82 1.49 -1.68
CA GLY A 189 23.86 2.22 -0.96
C GLY A 189 23.38 3.08 0.22
N PRO A 190 22.24 3.82 0.16
CA PRO A 190 21.77 4.58 1.32
C PRO A 190 21.29 3.66 2.45
N ARG A 191 21.31 4.16 3.68
CA ARG A 191 20.67 3.48 4.82
C ARG A 191 19.16 3.58 4.69
N GLY A 192 18.45 2.54 5.11
CA GLY A 192 17.00 2.52 5.06
C GLY A 192 16.40 1.20 5.51
N TYR A 193 15.18 1.00 5.09
CA TYR A 193 14.39 -0.21 5.26
C TYR A 193 13.84 -0.64 3.91
N GLN A 194 13.54 -1.92 3.77
CA GLN A 194 13.10 -2.49 2.49
C GLN A 194 11.83 -3.35 2.67
N PRO A 195 10.70 -2.75 3.07
CA PRO A 195 9.46 -3.50 3.22
C PRO A 195 9.01 -4.13 1.91
N MET A 196 8.36 -5.29 2.01
CA MET A 196 7.69 -5.98 0.91
C MET A 196 6.19 -5.82 1.06
N LEU A 197 5.51 -5.47 -0.03
CA LEU A 197 4.06 -5.34 -0.09
C LEU A 197 3.49 -6.29 -1.13
N ALA A 198 2.24 -6.71 -0.91
CA ALA A 198 1.43 -7.41 -1.89
C ALA A 198 0.10 -6.66 -2.08
N VAL A 199 -0.28 -6.41 -3.33
CA VAL A 199 -1.41 -5.56 -3.71
C VAL A 199 -2.41 -6.35 -4.54
N TRP A 200 -3.69 -6.19 -4.29
CA TRP A 200 -4.78 -6.64 -5.16
C TRP A 200 -4.98 -5.61 -6.28
N ALA A 201 -4.48 -5.92 -7.47
CA ALA A 201 -4.40 -4.96 -8.57
C ALA A 201 -5.77 -4.39 -8.96
N GLU A 202 -6.81 -5.23 -9.11
CA GLU A 202 -8.14 -4.82 -9.55
C GLU A 202 -8.87 -3.97 -8.48
N MET A 203 -8.52 -4.17 -7.21
CA MET A 203 -9.14 -3.44 -6.10
C MET A 203 -8.34 -2.23 -5.64
N ASP A 204 -7.11 -2.04 -6.11
CA ASP A 204 -6.21 -0.99 -5.62
C ASP A 204 -6.08 -1.05 -4.08
N ALA A 205 -5.84 -2.26 -3.55
CA ALA A 205 -5.85 -2.50 -2.12
C ALA A 205 -4.60 -3.30 -1.70
N VAL A 206 -3.97 -2.92 -0.59
CA VAL A 206 -2.80 -3.63 -0.04
C VAL A 206 -3.28 -4.82 0.78
N LEU A 207 -2.98 -6.03 0.30
CA LEU A 207 -3.37 -7.29 0.94
C LEU A 207 -2.53 -7.62 2.16
N ALA A 208 -1.21 -7.49 2.00
CA ALA A 208 -0.23 -7.82 3.03
C ALA A 208 1.01 -6.92 2.90
N ASP A 209 1.69 -6.75 4.01
CA ASP A 209 2.99 -6.08 4.11
C ASP A 209 3.89 -6.81 5.09
N GLU A 210 5.20 -6.73 4.88
CA GLU A 210 6.23 -7.19 5.81
C GLU A 210 7.33 -6.14 5.89
N PHE A 211 7.55 -5.60 7.09
CA PHE A 211 8.59 -4.60 7.32
C PHE A 211 9.95 -5.29 7.47
N ARG A 212 10.95 -4.82 6.74
CA ARG A 212 12.29 -5.43 6.65
C ARG A 212 13.38 -4.38 6.77
N ASP A 213 14.51 -4.78 7.35
CA ASP A 213 15.72 -3.96 7.35
C ASP A 213 16.27 -3.76 5.93
N GLY A 214 17.04 -2.67 5.74
CA GLY A 214 17.57 -2.30 4.44
C GLY A 214 18.53 -3.32 3.81
N ASN A 215 19.21 -4.12 4.63
CA ASN A 215 20.12 -5.16 4.17
C ASN A 215 19.44 -6.49 3.82
N VAL A 216 18.13 -6.61 4.03
CA VAL A 216 17.38 -7.83 3.69
C VAL A 216 17.22 -7.90 2.17
N PRO A 217 17.77 -8.92 1.50
CA PRO A 217 17.60 -9.07 0.06
C PRO A 217 16.13 -9.23 -0.31
N ALA A 218 15.69 -8.57 -1.38
CA ALA A 218 14.29 -8.63 -1.84
C ALA A 218 13.82 -10.08 -2.10
N LEU A 219 14.74 -10.98 -2.52
CA LEU A 219 14.44 -12.40 -2.74
C LEU A 219 14.34 -13.25 -1.45
N MET A 220 14.61 -12.68 -0.27
CA MET A 220 14.50 -13.44 0.99
C MET A 220 13.05 -13.61 1.38
N ALA A 221 12.60 -14.86 1.48
CA ALA A 221 11.27 -15.28 1.95
C ALA A 221 10.05 -14.54 1.31
N PRO A 222 9.97 -14.36 -0.02
CA PRO A 222 8.81 -13.72 -0.65
C PRO A 222 7.51 -14.53 -0.46
N LEU A 223 7.61 -15.84 -0.22
CA LEU A 223 6.49 -16.74 0.00
C LEU A 223 5.65 -16.35 1.23
N THR A 224 6.28 -15.83 2.30
CA THR A 224 5.56 -15.40 3.52
C THR A 224 4.51 -14.34 3.20
N VAL A 225 4.92 -13.30 2.47
CA VAL A 225 4.02 -12.20 2.07
C VAL A 225 2.97 -12.67 1.07
N ALA A 226 3.35 -13.54 0.10
CA ALA A 226 2.40 -14.12 -0.84
C ALA A 226 1.30 -14.92 -0.13
N LYS A 227 1.66 -15.80 0.83
CA LYS A 227 0.68 -16.57 1.62
C LYS A 227 -0.28 -15.65 2.40
N ALA A 228 0.26 -14.64 3.08
CA ALA A 228 -0.54 -13.67 3.81
C ALA A 228 -1.49 -12.90 2.87
N ALA A 229 -1.02 -12.52 1.68
CA ALA A 229 -1.83 -11.83 0.68
C ALA A 229 -3.00 -12.69 0.19
N PHE A 230 -2.75 -13.94 -0.19
CA PHE A 230 -3.83 -14.84 -0.63
C PHE A 230 -4.80 -15.19 0.51
N ALA A 231 -4.34 -15.26 1.76
CA ALA A 231 -5.19 -15.48 2.93
C ALA A 231 -6.09 -14.29 3.24
N ALA A 232 -5.70 -13.07 2.85
CA ALA A 232 -6.51 -11.86 3.03
C ALA A 232 -7.65 -11.74 2.01
N LEU A 233 -7.60 -12.46 0.88
CA LEU A 233 -8.61 -12.37 -0.17
C LEU A 233 -9.98 -12.88 0.32
N PRO A 234 -11.09 -12.22 -0.06
CA PRO A 234 -12.42 -12.65 0.30
C PRO A 234 -12.83 -13.93 -0.47
N LYS A 235 -13.74 -14.69 0.11
CA LYS A 235 -14.29 -15.92 -0.49
C LYS A 235 -15.04 -15.67 -1.81
N THR A 236 -15.39 -14.44 -2.12
CA THR A 236 -16.04 -14.04 -3.38
C THR A 236 -15.11 -14.16 -4.58
N VAL A 237 -13.78 -14.11 -4.36
CA VAL A 237 -12.75 -14.30 -5.40
C VAL A 237 -12.69 -15.79 -5.78
N THR A 238 -12.70 -16.06 -7.08
CA THR A 238 -12.68 -17.41 -7.64
C THR A 238 -11.57 -17.66 -8.65
N THR A 239 -10.93 -16.60 -9.13
CA THR A 239 -9.83 -16.66 -10.10
C THR A 239 -8.62 -15.91 -9.55
N TYR A 240 -7.49 -16.58 -9.51
CA TYR A 240 -6.29 -16.11 -8.82
C TYR A 240 -5.14 -15.97 -9.79
N TYR A 241 -4.48 -14.81 -9.75
CA TYR A 241 -3.27 -14.53 -10.49
C TYR A 241 -2.19 -13.94 -9.57
N TYR A 242 -0.92 -14.06 -10.01
CA TYR A 242 0.21 -13.49 -9.30
C TYR A 242 1.22 -12.89 -10.29
N ARG A 243 1.73 -11.69 -9.99
CA ARG A 243 2.80 -11.05 -10.74
C ARG A 243 3.93 -10.63 -9.79
N GLY A 244 5.15 -10.96 -10.17
CA GLY A 244 6.35 -10.61 -9.42
C GLY A 244 7.50 -10.16 -10.32
N ASP A 245 8.42 -9.43 -9.73
CA ASP A 245 9.71 -9.13 -10.35
C ASP A 245 10.71 -10.28 -10.17
N ALA A 246 11.99 -10.04 -10.48
CA ALA A 246 13.04 -11.06 -10.35
C ALA A 246 13.36 -11.43 -8.87
N ALA A 247 12.93 -10.63 -7.90
CA ALA A 247 13.03 -10.98 -6.49
C ALA A 247 12.04 -12.09 -6.10
N CYS A 248 10.94 -12.20 -6.83
CA CYS A 248 9.95 -13.26 -6.66
C CYS A 248 10.33 -14.56 -7.42
N HIS A 249 11.43 -14.57 -8.19
CA HIS A 249 11.97 -15.78 -8.81
C HIS A 249 12.72 -16.62 -7.77
N GLU A 250 11.95 -17.15 -6.81
CA GLU A 250 12.41 -17.92 -5.67
C GLU A 250 11.72 -19.31 -5.66
N LYS A 251 12.49 -20.35 -5.32
CA LYS A 251 12.08 -21.73 -5.47
C LYS A 251 10.83 -22.11 -4.67
N GLU A 252 10.78 -21.74 -3.41
CA GLU A 252 9.66 -22.12 -2.53
C GLU A 252 8.36 -21.42 -2.96
N LEU A 253 8.46 -20.14 -3.35
CA LEU A 253 7.33 -19.40 -3.90
C LEU A 253 6.81 -20.03 -5.20
N LEU A 254 7.70 -20.35 -6.15
CA LEU A 254 7.33 -20.98 -7.41
C LEU A 254 6.66 -22.35 -7.19
N HIS A 255 7.21 -23.17 -6.27
CA HIS A 255 6.60 -24.45 -5.91
C HIS A 255 5.22 -24.28 -5.31
N TRP A 256 5.06 -23.30 -4.41
CA TRP A 256 3.78 -23.04 -3.78
C TRP A 256 2.74 -22.54 -4.79
N LEU A 257 3.10 -21.62 -5.68
CA LEU A 257 2.23 -21.11 -6.75
C LEU A 257 1.81 -22.21 -7.73
N SER A 258 2.73 -23.11 -8.08
CA SER A 258 2.49 -24.21 -9.03
C SER A 258 1.69 -25.37 -8.43
N ASN A 259 1.64 -25.49 -7.10
CA ASN A 259 0.97 -26.61 -6.44
C ASN A 259 -0.54 -26.38 -6.36
N GLU A 260 -1.31 -26.97 -7.26
CA GLU A 260 -2.78 -26.87 -7.28
C GLU A 260 -3.46 -27.46 -6.01
N ARG A 261 -2.73 -28.32 -5.24
CA ARG A 261 -3.19 -28.98 -4.00
C ARG A 261 -2.44 -28.47 -2.77
N ARG A 262 -2.07 -27.18 -2.75
CA ARG A 262 -1.37 -26.58 -1.62
C ARG A 262 -2.17 -26.71 -0.32
N ALA A 263 -1.49 -26.93 0.80
CA ALA A 263 -2.15 -27.12 2.09
C ALA A 263 -2.78 -25.80 2.62
N GLU A 264 -2.16 -24.67 2.32
CA GLU A 264 -2.60 -23.32 2.75
C GLU A 264 -2.80 -22.43 1.54
N GLY A 265 -3.88 -21.63 1.55
CA GLY A 265 -4.24 -20.70 0.47
C GLY A 265 -5.30 -21.25 -0.49
N PRO A 266 -5.55 -20.57 -1.61
CA PRO A 266 -6.59 -20.97 -2.56
C PRO A 266 -6.26 -22.31 -3.22
N GLN A 267 -7.25 -23.17 -3.32
CA GLN A 267 -7.14 -24.45 -4.01
C GLN A 267 -7.24 -24.23 -5.54
N GLY A 268 -6.62 -25.12 -6.31
CA GLY A 268 -6.62 -25.05 -7.76
C GLY A 268 -5.50 -24.16 -8.32
N CYS A 269 -5.66 -23.75 -9.57
CA CYS A 269 -4.64 -23.00 -10.30
C CYS A 269 -4.53 -21.56 -9.81
N ILE A 270 -3.30 -21.10 -9.53
CA ILE A 270 -2.93 -19.70 -9.50
C ILE A 270 -2.12 -19.44 -10.78
N GLY A 271 -2.67 -18.67 -11.71
CA GLY A 271 -1.92 -18.24 -12.88
C GLY A 271 -0.85 -17.22 -12.50
N PHE A 272 0.39 -17.36 -12.92
CA PHE A 272 1.43 -16.40 -12.56
C PHE A 272 2.36 -16.02 -13.70
N ALA A 273 2.95 -14.84 -13.60
CA ALA A 273 4.07 -14.39 -14.40
C ALA A 273 5.11 -13.68 -13.53
N ILE A 274 6.36 -14.13 -13.59
CA ILE A 274 7.45 -13.64 -12.75
C ILE A 274 8.66 -13.37 -13.62
N SER A 275 9.29 -12.21 -13.47
CA SER A 275 10.55 -11.90 -14.15
C SER A 275 11.64 -12.88 -13.70
N VAL A 276 12.41 -13.38 -14.66
CA VAL A 276 13.43 -14.42 -14.39
C VAL A 276 14.77 -13.76 -14.07
N ARG A 277 15.49 -14.31 -13.10
CA ARG A 277 16.91 -14.03 -12.91
C ARG A 277 17.71 -14.74 -14.01
N MET A 278 18.34 -13.95 -14.88
CA MET A 278 19.02 -14.45 -16.08
C MET A 278 20.24 -15.31 -15.72
N SER A 279 20.20 -16.58 -16.12
CA SER A 279 21.37 -17.48 -16.12
C SER A 279 22.06 -17.47 -17.48
N GLU A 280 23.29 -17.97 -17.55
CA GLU A 280 24.03 -18.12 -18.81
C GLU A 280 23.29 -19.06 -19.76
N ALA A 281 22.88 -20.23 -19.30
CA ALA A 281 22.12 -21.19 -20.10
C ALA A 281 20.80 -20.62 -20.66
N LEU A 282 20.10 -19.77 -19.91
CA LEU A 282 18.90 -19.11 -20.42
C LEU A 282 19.25 -18.07 -21.48
N ARG A 283 20.35 -17.33 -21.30
CA ARG A 283 20.81 -16.38 -22.32
C ARG A 283 21.17 -17.07 -23.64
N GLU A 284 21.87 -18.19 -23.57
CA GLU A 284 22.19 -19.04 -24.75
C GLU A 284 20.89 -19.49 -25.43
N ALA A 285 19.93 -20.06 -24.68
CA ALA A 285 18.64 -20.46 -25.23
C ALA A 285 17.85 -19.30 -25.89
N ILE A 286 17.94 -18.10 -25.36
CA ILE A 286 17.32 -16.90 -25.95
C ILE A 286 17.99 -16.53 -27.29
N LEU A 287 19.31 -16.66 -27.39
CA LEU A 287 20.04 -16.35 -28.60
C LEU A 287 19.77 -17.33 -29.74
N GLU A 288 19.32 -18.56 -29.40
CA GLU A 288 18.92 -19.59 -30.39
C GLU A 288 17.49 -19.34 -30.93
N VAL A 289 16.70 -18.42 -30.36
CA VAL A 289 15.35 -18.12 -30.84
C VAL A 289 15.39 -17.54 -32.27
N PRO A 290 14.75 -18.21 -33.27
CA PRO A 290 14.74 -17.71 -34.64
C PRO A 290 14.14 -16.30 -34.75
N GLU A 291 14.69 -15.46 -35.63
CA GLU A 291 14.26 -14.07 -35.79
C GLU A 291 12.76 -13.93 -36.14
N LYS A 292 12.22 -14.86 -36.86
CA LYS A 292 10.78 -14.91 -37.24
C LYS A 292 9.81 -15.13 -36.08
N GLU A 293 10.29 -15.64 -34.94
CA GLU A 293 9.48 -15.94 -33.76
C GLU A 293 9.32 -14.69 -32.84
N TRP A 294 10.15 -13.67 -33.05
CA TRP A 294 10.06 -12.44 -32.28
C TRP A 294 8.85 -11.61 -32.74
N LYS A 295 7.98 -11.26 -31.81
CA LYS A 295 6.78 -10.47 -32.02
C LYS A 295 6.89 -9.15 -31.26
N ALA A 296 6.59 -8.03 -31.92
CA ALA A 296 6.52 -6.73 -31.25
C ALA A 296 5.41 -6.73 -30.18
N TYR A 297 5.64 -6.03 -29.07
CA TYR A 297 4.66 -5.84 -28.01
C TYR A 297 4.68 -4.41 -27.45
N GLY A 298 3.54 -3.98 -26.86
CA GLY A 298 3.36 -2.66 -26.26
C GLY A 298 3.30 -1.54 -27.29
N GLU A 299 3.13 -0.31 -26.81
CA GLU A 299 3.12 0.87 -27.66
C GLU A 299 4.50 1.13 -28.31
N PRO A 300 4.54 1.57 -29.57
CA PRO A 300 5.80 1.93 -30.23
C PRO A 300 6.55 3.02 -29.46
N GLU A 301 7.82 2.79 -29.19
CA GLU A 301 8.69 3.77 -28.53
C GLU A 301 9.73 4.32 -29.54
N PRO A 302 9.86 5.65 -29.65
CA PRO A 302 10.88 6.24 -30.51
C PRO A 302 12.29 5.75 -30.17
N GLY A 303 12.99 5.23 -31.15
CA GLY A 303 14.37 4.78 -31.00
C GLY A 303 14.58 3.39 -30.40
N MET A 304 13.50 2.69 -29.99
CA MET A 304 13.62 1.36 -29.38
C MET A 304 12.56 0.39 -29.89
N ASP A 305 12.97 -0.84 -30.22
CA ASP A 305 12.10 -1.97 -30.50
C ASP A 305 11.91 -2.82 -29.25
N ARG A 306 10.67 -3.20 -28.98
CA ARG A 306 10.27 -4.13 -27.92
C ARG A 306 9.66 -5.36 -28.54
N GLU A 307 10.26 -6.50 -28.31
CA GLU A 307 9.85 -7.76 -28.89
C GLU A 307 9.84 -8.87 -27.83
N CYS A 308 8.98 -9.85 -28.00
CA CYS A 308 8.95 -11.04 -27.17
C CYS A 308 8.83 -12.32 -28.01
N ALA A 309 9.34 -13.42 -27.48
CA ALA A 309 9.27 -14.74 -28.09
C ALA A 309 9.24 -15.85 -27.05
N GLU A 310 8.62 -16.98 -27.39
CA GLU A 310 8.67 -18.21 -26.58
C GLU A 310 10.08 -18.79 -26.63
N VAL A 311 10.56 -19.28 -25.48
CA VAL A 311 11.88 -19.91 -25.36
C VAL A 311 11.73 -21.34 -24.88
N VAL A 312 12.31 -22.28 -25.60
CA VAL A 312 12.41 -23.69 -25.16
C VAL A 312 13.54 -23.77 -24.14
N PHE A 313 13.20 -23.77 -22.88
CA PHE A 313 14.16 -23.82 -21.78
C PHE A 313 13.60 -24.58 -20.58
N VAL A 314 14.43 -25.41 -19.96
CA VAL A 314 14.14 -26.12 -18.71
C VAL A 314 15.25 -25.78 -17.71
N SER A 315 14.92 -25.18 -16.61
CA SER A 315 15.90 -24.81 -15.58
C SER A 315 16.34 -26.04 -14.76
N ASN A 316 17.64 -26.25 -14.63
CA ASN A 316 18.21 -27.30 -13.77
C ASN A 316 17.93 -27.04 -12.26
N GLN A 317 17.66 -25.79 -11.87
CA GLN A 317 17.35 -25.42 -10.48
C GLN A 317 15.89 -25.70 -10.10
N GLN A 318 15.05 -25.86 -11.09
CA GLN A 318 13.64 -26.23 -10.94
C GLN A 318 13.49 -27.73 -11.15
N ALA A 319 14.21 -28.55 -10.36
CA ALA A 319 13.84 -29.96 -10.25
C ALA A 319 12.39 -29.98 -9.72
N GLU A 320 11.45 -29.93 -10.67
CA GLU A 320 10.02 -29.95 -10.41
C GLU A 320 9.67 -31.23 -9.64
N PRO A 321 8.75 -31.17 -8.68
CA PRO A 321 8.19 -32.41 -8.12
C PRO A 321 7.72 -33.30 -9.27
N LYS A 322 8.03 -34.59 -9.22
CA LYS A 322 7.58 -35.54 -10.25
C LYS A 322 6.08 -35.36 -10.50
N GLY A 323 5.71 -34.94 -11.72
CA GLY A 323 4.34 -34.77 -12.16
C GLY A 323 3.83 -33.33 -12.21
N SER A 324 4.66 -32.31 -11.92
CA SER A 324 4.28 -30.92 -12.18
C SER A 324 4.26 -30.61 -13.67
N LYS A 325 3.37 -29.72 -14.09
CA LYS A 325 3.36 -29.22 -15.48
C LYS A 325 4.59 -28.32 -15.69
N PRO A 326 5.27 -28.42 -16.86
CA PRO A 326 6.43 -27.57 -17.11
C PRO A 326 6.02 -26.09 -17.11
N LEU A 327 6.95 -25.25 -16.70
CA LEU A 327 6.80 -23.80 -16.77
C LEU A 327 7.30 -23.30 -18.13
N ARG A 328 6.65 -22.29 -18.68
CA ARG A 328 7.04 -21.66 -19.94
C ARG A 328 7.90 -20.44 -19.70
N TYR A 329 8.82 -20.17 -20.61
CA TYR A 329 9.68 -19.00 -20.61
C TYR A 329 9.39 -18.14 -21.83
N ILE A 330 9.17 -16.86 -21.61
CA ILE A 330 9.00 -15.87 -22.67
C ILE A 330 10.15 -14.88 -22.57
N ALA A 331 10.99 -14.84 -23.59
CA ALA A 331 12.05 -13.86 -23.71
C ALA A 331 11.49 -12.50 -24.12
N ILE A 332 12.13 -11.46 -23.61
CA ILE A 332 11.90 -10.06 -23.97
C ILE A 332 13.20 -9.53 -24.55
N ARG A 333 13.13 -8.92 -25.72
CA ARG A 333 14.25 -8.27 -26.38
C ARG A 333 13.97 -6.78 -26.52
N LEU A 334 14.87 -5.95 -25.97
CA LEU A 334 14.89 -4.51 -26.20
C LEU A 334 16.04 -4.20 -27.14
N ARG A 335 15.77 -3.58 -28.28
CA ARG A 335 16.77 -3.24 -29.29
C ARG A 335 16.76 -1.73 -29.53
N GLN A 336 17.91 -1.08 -29.35
CA GLN A 336 18.11 0.30 -29.71
C GLN A 336 18.23 0.43 -31.23
N ARG A 337 17.53 1.42 -31.82
CA ARG A 337 17.60 1.74 -33.26
C ARG A 337 18.73 2.71 -33.56
N GLN A 338 19.18 2.75 -34.81
CA GLN A 338 20.06 3.79 -35.38
C GLN A 338 21.34 4.05 -34.61
N GLY A 339 21.99 2.97 -34.09
CA GLY A 339 23.26 3.09 -33.37
C GLY A 339 23.14 3.60 -31.94
N GLY A 340 21.93 3.72 -31.40
CA GLY A 340 21.70 3.96 -29.97
C GLY A 340 22.27 2.83 -29.15
N LEU A 341 22.78 3.17 -27.94
CA LEU A 341 23.32 2.21 -26.98
C LEU A 341 22.65 2.40 -25.60
N PHE A 342 22.49 1.31 -24.87
CA PHE A 342 22.15 1.36 -23.45
C PHE A 342 23.33 1.85 -22.61
N ALA A 343 23.12 2.18 -21.37
CA ALA A 343 24.15 2.69 -20.47
C ALA A 343 25.36 1.75 -20.30
N ASP A 344 25.19 0.44 -20.55
CA ASP A 344 26.25 -0.58 -20.54
C ASP A 344 26.98 -0.74 -21.89
N GLY A 345 26.66 0.10 -22.88
CA GLY A 345 27.24 0.06 -24.21
C GLY A 345 26.64 -1.01 -25.14
N SER A 346 25.65 -1.79 -24.72
CA SER A 346 24.96 -2.77 -25.56
C SER A 346 23.87 -2.11 -26.42
N SER A 347 23.64 -2.65 -27.63
CA SER A 347 22.52 -2.24 -28.50
C SER A 347 21.27 -3.10 -28.29
N VAL A 348 21.42 -4.24 -27.61
CA VAL A 348 20.35 -5.22 -27.36
C VAL A 348 20.43 -5.70 -25.92
N ARG A 349 19.27 -5.73 -25.23
CA ARG A 349 19.12 -6.34 -23.90
C ARG A 349 18.08 -7.43 -23.94
N HIS A 350 18.33 -8.52 -23.22
CA HIS A 350 17.43 -9.62 -23.07
C HIS A 350 16.97 -9.78 -21.62
N PHE A 351 15.70 -10.06 -21.45
CA PHE A 351 15.05 -10.42 -20.19
C PHE A 351 14.17 -11.64 -20.43
N ALA A 352 13.64 -12.23 -19.38
CA ALA A 352 12.67 -13.31 -19.53
C ALA A 352 11.60 -13.24 -18.43
N VAL A 353 10.43 -13.74 -18.75
CA VAL A 353 9.31 -13.96 -17.83
C VAL A 353 8.97 -15.45 -17.81
N LEU A 354 8.82 -15.98 -16.61
CA LEU A 354 8.41 -17.34 -16.31
C LEU A 354 6.91 -17.35 -16.01
N SER A 355 6.18 -18.34 -16.54
CA SER A 355 4.73 -18.46 -16.32
C SER A 355 4.25 -19.91 -16.35
N ASN A 356 3.11 -20.17 -15.70
CA ASN A 356 2.33 -21.42 -15.86
C ASN A 356 1.06 -21.19 -16.70
N ILE A 357 0.84 -20.02 -17.27
CA ILE A 357 -0.32 -19.68 -18.12
C ILE A 357 0.03 -20.04 -19.57
N TRP A 358 -0.44 -21.20 -20.05
CA TRP A 358 -0.11 -21.72 -21.36
C TRP A 358 -1.07 -21.31 -22.48
N ASP A 359 -2.31 -20.95 -22.13
CA ASP A 359 -3.40 -20.59 -23.04
C ASP A 359 -3.37 -19.13 -23.51
N TRP A 360 -2.46 -18.31 -22.95
CA TRP A 360 -2.29 -16.93 -23.38
C TRP A 360 -1.16 -16.79 -24.41
N GLU A 361 -1.42 -15.96 -25.45
CA GLU A 361 -0.35 -15.58 -26.37
C GLU A 361 0.80 -14.84 -25.63
N PRO A 362 2.07 -15.03 -26.05
CA PRO A 362 3.22 -14.41 -25.39
C PRO A 362 3.09 -12.91 -25.23
N VAL A 363 2.64 -12.19 -26.26
CA VAL A 363 2.43 -10.74 -26.23
C VAL A 363 1.45 -10.35 -25.13
N LYS A 364 0.27 -10.99 -25.08
CA LYS A 364 -0.75 -10.73 -24.06
C LYS A 364 -0.21 -10.95 -22.65
N LEU A 365 0.57 -12.02 -22.44
CA LEU A 365 1.13 -12.34 -21.12
C LEU A 365 2.16 -11.31 -20.70
N ILE A 366 3.03 -10.86 -21.61
CA ILE A 366 4.04 -9.83 -21.30
C ILE A 366 3.38 -8.48 -21.03
N GLU A 367 2.38 -8.07 -21.80
CA GLU A 367 1.64 -6.84 -21.57
C GLU A 367 0.96 -6.86 -20.19
N TRP A 368 0.24 -7.94 -19.88
CA TRP A 368 -0.37 -8.13 -18.56
C TRP A 368 0.65 -8.14 -17.42
N HIS A 369 1.80 -8.82 -17.58
CA HIS A 369 2.86 -8.81 -16.56
C HIS A 369 3.40 -7.38 -16.33
N ARG A 370 3.50 -6.57 -17.37
CA ARG A 370 3.99 -5.18 -17.26
C ARG A 370 3.01 -4.22 -16.59
N GLU A 371 1.72 -4.52 -16.56
CA GLU A 371 0.74 -3.73 -15.81
C GLU A 371 1.08 -3.62 -14.32
N LYS A 372 1.89 -4.56 -13.77
CA LYS A 372 2.40 -4.51 -12.38
C LYS A 372 3.03 -3.14 -12.05
N ALA A 373 3.77 -2.53 -12.97
CA ALA A 373 4.37 -1.22 -12.77
C ALA A 373 3.33 -0.11 -12.54
N GLY A 374 2.17 -0.18 -13.19
CA GLY A 374 1.07 0.78 -13.02
C GLY A 374 0.25 0.58 -11.74
N THR A 375 0.40 -0.55 -11.05
CA THR A 375 -0.34 -0.89 -9.82
C THR A 375 0.54 -0.73 -8.58
N ILE A 376 1.45 -1.64 -8.30
CA ILE A 376 2.21 -1.67 -7.05
C ILE A 376 3.19 -0.49 -6.92
N GLU A 377 3.82 -0.04 -8.01
CA GLU A 377 4.70 1.13 -7.96
C GLU A 377 3.92 2.40 -7.59
N ARG A 378 2.69 2.54 -8.10
CA ARG A 378 1.78 3.62 -7.71
C ARG A 378 1.40 3.54 -6.23
N VAL A 379 1.15 2.34 -5.70
CA VAL A 379 0.88 2.13 -4.27
C VAL A 379 2.08 2.55 -3.43
N HIS A 380 3.29 2.12 -3.81
CA HIS A 380 4.54 2.53 -3.14
C HIS A 380 4.71 4.05 -3.13
N ASP A 381 4.47 4.71 -4.27
CA ASP A 381 4.56 6.17 -4.36
C ASP A 381 3.53 6.88 -3.47
N VAL A 382 2.27 6.45 -3.49
CA VAL A 382 1.20 7.02 -2.64
C VAL A 382 1.50 6.79 -1.17
N MET A 383 1.91 5.58 -0.78
CA MET A 383 2.26 5.26 0.60
C MET A 383 3.38 6.16 1.12
N LYS A 384 4.46 6.31 0.35
CA LYS A 384 5.63 7.12 0.75
C LYS A 384 5.35 8.62 0.75
N ASN A 385 4.67 9.13 -0.26
CA ASN A 385 4.58 10.57 -0.53
C ASN A 385 3.25 11.21 -0.10
N ASP A 386 2.20 10.41 0.13
CA ASP A 386 0.88 10.92 0.52
C ASP A 386 0.41 10.43 1.89
N LEU A 387 0.95 9.30 2.41
CA LEU A 387 0.48 8.68 3.65
C LEU A 387 1.60 8.45 4.67
N ALA A 388 2.63 9.30 4.64
CA ALA A 388 3.72 9.36 5.62
C ALA A 388 4.56 8.07 5.78
N ALA A 389 4.35 7.02 4.99
CA ALA A 389 5.14 5.80 5.09
C ALA A 389 6.61 5.98 4.63
N GLY A 390 6.91 7.07 3.91
CA GLY A 390 8.28 7.43 3.49
C GLY A 390 9.14 8.04 4.60
N VAL A 391 8.55 8.43 5.74
CA VAL A 391 9.26 9.04 6.88
C VAL A 391 8.97 8.25 8.14
N LEU A 392 9.93 7.44 8.57
CA LEU A 392 9.74 6.57 9.73
C LEU A 392 9.96 7.33 11.05
N PRO A 393 9.05 7.24 12.04
CA PRO A 393 9.04 8.11 13.20
C PRO A 393 10.02 7.70 14.30
N SER A 394 10.56 6.46 14.28
CA SER A 394 11.27 5.89 15.42
C SER A 394 12.61 5.25 15.04
N LYS A 395 13.48 5.06 16.03
CA LYS A 395 14.63 4.18 15.94
C LYS A 395 14.29 2.69 16.14
N TYR A 396 13.13 2.40 16.70
CA TYR A 396 12.67 1.07 17.03
C TYR A 396 12.03 0.38 15.83
N PHE A 397 12.52 -0.79 15.46
CA PHE A 397 12.07 -1.56 14.30
C PHE A 397 10.55 -1.83 14.33
N GLY A 398 10.03 -2.40 15.42
CA GLY A 398 8.60 -2.72 15.55
C GLY A 398 7.69 -1.50 15.51
N ALA A 399 8.14 -0.34 16.04
CA ALA A 399 7.40 0.91 15.96
C ALA A 399 7.30 1.42 14.51
N ASN A 400 8.37 1.28 13.73
CA ASN A 400 8.37 1.63 12.31
C ASN A 400 7.51 0.66 11.49
N ALA A 401 7.53 -0.64 11.83
CA ALA A 401 6.66 -1.64 11.22
C ALA A 401 5.17 -1.32 11.46
N ALA A 402 4.81 -0.97 12.69
CA ALA A 402 3.45 -0.54 13.03
C ALA A 402 3.04 0.74 12.32
N TRP A 403 3.93 1.73 12.19
CA TRP A 403 3.70 2.95 11.43
C TRP A 403 3.37 2.66 9.96
N LEU A 404 4.17 1.80 9.30
CA LEU A 404 3.91 1.37 7.93
C LEU A 404 2.54 0.67 7.81
N ARG A 405 2.24 -0.28 8.70
CA ARG A 405 0.98 -1.05 8.66
C ARG A 405 -0.24 -0.18 8.95
N LEU A 406 -0.13 0.82 9.80
CA LEU A 406 -1.19 1.82 10.02
C LEU A 406 -1.41 2.68 8.76
N ALA A 407 -0.35 3.02 8.03
CA ALA A 407 -0.49 3.67 6.73
C ALA A 407 -1.12 2.75 5.66
N VAL A 408 -0.84 1.44 5.68
CA VAL A 408 -1.54 0.43 4.86
C VAL A 408 -3.03 0.41 5.17
N ILE A 409 -3.40 0.37 6.45
CA ILE A 409 -4.82 0.41 6.86
C ILE A 409 -5.47 1.72 6.39
N ALA A 410 -4.80 2.86 6.54
CA ALA A 410 -5.29 4.14 6.05
C ALA A 410 -5.49 4.14 4.53
N TYR A 411 -4.53 3.60 3.76
CA TYR A 411 -4.65 3.41 2.31
C TYR A 411 -5.91 2.63 1.94
N ASN A 412 -6.13 1.51 2.61
CA ASN A 412 -7.25 0.62 2.32
C ASN A 412 -8.61 1.21 2.77
N VAL A 413 -8.65 1.97 3.87
CA VAL A 413 -9.86 2.73 4.28
C VAL A 413 -10.20 3.79 3.22
N LEU A 414 -9.21 4.52 2.71
CA LEU A 414 -9.42 5.49 1.63
C LEU A 414 -9.84 4.81 0.32
N THR A 415 -9.30 3.65 0.01
CA THR A 415 -9.73 2.84 -1.14
C THR A 415 -11.19 2.38 -0.97
N ALA A 416 -11.57 1.92 0.21
CA ALA A 416 -12.95 1.56 0.51
C ALA A 416 -13.89 2.77 0.39
N LEU A 417 -13.52 3.93 0.93
CA LEU A 417 -14.29 5.17 0.79
C LEU A 417 -14.49 5.54 -0.69
N LYS A 418 -13.43 5.49 -1.50
CA LYS A 418 -13.50 5.77 -2.95
C LYS A 418 -14.47 4.81 -3.67
N ARG A 419 -14.38 3.51 -3.38
CA ARG A 419 -15.17 2.49 -4.09
C ARG A 419 -16.62 2.42 -3.66
N LEU A 420 -16.90 2.64 -2.39
CA LEU A 420 -18.23 2.45 -1.83
C LEU A 420 -19.08 3.72 -1.83
N ALA A 421 -18.46 4.90 -1.88
CA ALA A 421 -19.19 6.13 -1.56
C ALA A 421 -18.84 7.34 -2.45
N LEU A 422 -17.68 7.37 -3.11
CA LEU A 422 -17.29 8.51 -3.91
C LEU A 422 -17.61 8.29 -5.40
N PRO A 423 -17.75 9.37 -6.20
CA PRO A 423 -17.96 9.29 -7.63
C PRO A 423 -16.85 8.51 -8.36
N ALA A 424 -17.19 7.86 -9.47
CA ALA A 424 -16.29 6.96 -10.20
C ALA A 424 -15.01 7.64 -10.72
N ASP A 425 -15.05 8.92 -11.06
CA ASP A 425 -13.89 9.72 -11.45
C ASP A 425 -12.86 9.93 -10.32
N LEU A 426 -13.24 9.68 -9.07
CA LEU A 426 -12.35 9.71 -7.91
C LEU A 426 -11.78 8.34 -7.52
N LEU A 427 -12.11 7.25 -8.19
CA LEU A 427 -11.60 5.92 -7.89
C LEU A 427 -10.07 5.85 -7.90
N THR A 428 -9.44 6.56 -8.85
CA THR A 428 -7.97 6.62 -8.96
C THR A 428 -7.37 7.85 -8.29
N ALA A 429 -8.19 8.66 -7.59
CA ALA A 429 -7.72 9.88 -6.95
C ALA A 429 -6.70 9.56 -5.84
N ARG A 430 -5.61 10.31 -5.85
CA ARG A 430 -4.61 10.29 -4.78
C ARG A 430 -5.14 10.93 -3.50
N PRO A 431 -4.65 10.56 -2.31
CA PRO A 431 -5.03 11.21 -1.05
C PRO A 431 -4.90 12.74 -1.08
N LYS A 432 -3.87 13.29 -1.73
CA LYS A 432 -3.74 14.75 -1.95
C LYS A 432 -4.95 15.37 -2.65
N ARG A 433 -5.51 14.69 -3.65
CA ARG A 433 -6.70 15.15 -4.37
C ARG A 433 -7.93 15.11 -3.48
N LEU A 434 -8.09 14.05 -2.67
CA LEU A 434 -9.20 13.93 -1.72
C LEU A 434 -9.14 15.00 -0.63
N ARG A 435 -7.94 15.32 -0.13
CA ARG A 435 -7.74 16.44 0.81
C ARG A 435 -8.23 17.75 0.22
N PHE A 436 -7.78 18.06 -0.99
CA PHE A 436 -8.13 19.31 -1.66
C PHE A 436 -9.63 19.44 -1.93
N LEU A 437 -10.29 18.34 -2.36
CA LEU A 437 -11.69 18.38 -2.77
C LEU A 437 -12.67 18.22 -1.61
N ILE A 438 -12.32 17.39 -0.60
CA ILE A 438 -13.29 16.88 0.36
C ILE A 438 -12.81 17.10 1.81
N PHE A 439 -11.61 16.61 2.17
CA PHE A 439 -11.26 16.49 3.59
C PHE A 439 -11.00 17.84 4.26
N HIS A 440 -10.36 18.79 3.57
CA HIS A 440 -10.02 20.10 4.08
C HIS A 440 -11.11 21.14 3.79
N MET A 441 -12.36 20.75 3.87
CA MET A 441 -13.46 21.69 3.78
C MET A 441 -13.71 22.37 5.13
N PRO A 442 -13.70 23.72 5.19
CA PRO A 442 -14.09 24.41 6.41
C PRO A 442 -15.58 24.21 6.67
N GLY A 443 -15.91 24.06 7.94
CA GLY A 443 -17.28 23.90 8.38
C GLY A 443 -17.54 24.54 9.73
N ARG A 444 -18.81 24.83 9.99
CA ARG A 444 -19.29 25.34 11.27
C ARG A 444 -20.17 24.31 11.95
N LEU A 445 -19.87 24.01 13.20
CA LEU A 445 -20.70 23.14 14.02
C LEU A 445 -21.85 23.94 14.63
N VAL A 446 -23.04 23.40 14.54
CA VAL A 446 -24.27 24.01 15.08
C VAL A 446 -25.00 23.00 15.95
N HIS A 447 -25.17 23.36 17.22
CA HIS A 447 -26.01 22.61 18.16
C HIS A 447 -27.43 23.14 18.11
N HIS A 448 -28.40 22.31 17.72
CA HIS A 448 -29.81 22.66 17.77
C HIS A 448 -30.66 21.45 18.19
N ALA A 449 -31.57 21.66 19.15
CA ALA A 449 -32.51 20.61 19.61
C ALA A 449 -31.82 19.24 19.92
N ARG A 450 -30.66 19.24 20.60
CA ARG A 450 -29.83 18.08 20.94
C ARG A 450 -29.18 17.38 19.72
N GLN A 451 -29.21 17.99 18.56
CA GLN A 451 -28.53 17.49 17.36
C GLN A 451 -27.30 18.36 17.06
N LEU A 452 -26.20 17.69 16.71
CA LEU A 452 -25.02 18.34 16.17
C LEU A 452 -25.14 18.32 14.64
N SER A 453 -25.02 19.46 14.01
CA SER A 453 -25.01 19.61 12.56
C SER A 453 -23.73 20.28 12.11
N LEU A 454 -23.14 19.77 11.05
CA LEU A 454 -22.01 20.38 10.38
C LEU A 454 -22.51 21.15 9.14
N ARG A 455 -22.30 22.46 9.13
CA ARG A 455 -22.54 23.32 7.96
C ARG A 455 -21.23 23.54 7.25
N LEU A 456 -21.07 22.92 6.10
CA LEU A 456 -19.87 23.04 5.28
C LEU A 456 -19.85 24.38 4.53
N GLY A 457 -18.65 24.88 4.25
CA GLY A 457 -18.45 26.08 3.44
C GLY A 457 -18.88 25.85 1.97
N THR A 458 -18.79 26.86 1.17
CA THR A 458 -19.46 27.05 -0.13
C THR A 458 -19.01 26.20 -1.30
N ALA A 459 -18.19 25.18 -1.16
CA ALA A 459 -17.85 24.27 -2.26
C ALA A 459 -19.04 23.33 -2.53
N ILE A 460 -19.97 23.74 -3.39
CA ILE A 460 -21.22 23.02 -3.69
C ILE A 460 -20.92 21.58 -4.16
N GLU A 461 -19.92 21.39 -5.01
CA GLU A 461 -19.53 20.07 -5.51
C GLU A 461 -19.02 19.14 -4.38
N GLY A 462 -18.08 19.63 -3.56
CA GLY A 462 -17.58 18.88 -2.41
C GLY A 462 -18.66 18.58 -1.36
N LEU A 463 -19.61 19.50 -1.13
CA LEU A 463 -20.75 19.26 -0.27
C LEU A 463 -21.66 18.16 -0.82
N ALA A 464 -21.96 18.15 -2.11
CA ALA A 464 -22.75 17.11 -2.74
C ALA A 464 -22.07 15.73 -2.58
N MET A 465 -20.77 15.65 -2.85
CA MET A 465 -19.98 14.43 -2.65
C MET A 465 -20.05 13.92 -1.20
N CYS A 466 -19.91 14.81 -0.22
CA CYS A 466 -20.04 14.42 1.20
C CYS A 466 -21.44 13.88 1.54
N LEU A 467 -22.50 14.52 1.05
CA LEU A 467 -23.87 14.09 1.31
C LEU A 467 -24.17 12.72 0.67
N ASP A 468 -23.69 12.49 -0.54
CA ASP A 468 -23.86 11.23 -1.23
C ASP A 468 -23.03 10.13 -0.59
N ALA A 469 -21.80 10.41 -0.17
CA ALA A 469 -20.96 9.48 0.57
C ALA A 469 -21.60 9.05 1.91
N VAL A 470 -22.15 10.01 2.68
CA VAL A 470 -22.85 9.71 3.93
C VAL A 470 -24.06 8.78 3.70
N ARG A 471 -24.78 8.95 2.57
CA ARG A 471 -25.92 8.10 2.22
C ARG A 471 -25.51 6.70 1.76
N SER A 472 -24.36 6.58 1.12
CA SER A 472 -23.86 5.33 0.54
C SER A 472 -23.21 4.42 1.58
N LEU A 473 -22.55 4.99 2.58
CA LEU A 473 -21.94 4.22 3.66
C LEU A 473 -22.98 3.86 4.72
N PRO A 474 -23.02 2.59 5.17
CA PRO A 474 -23.88 2.21 6.27
C PRO A 474 -23.52 2.97 7.56
N LEU A 475 -24.51 3.11 8.44
CA LEU A 475 -24.25 3.68 9.76
C LEU A 475 -23.24 2.80 10.53
N PRO A 476 -22.34 3.38 11.33
CA PRO A 476 -21.49 2.62 12.22
C PRO A 476 -22.32 1.77 13.17
N SER A 477 -21.98 0.50 13.32
CA SER A 477 -22.63 -0.45 14.26
C SER A 477 -22.21 -0.17 15.68
#